data_fb925f4c36f37a8fba3a2d64c277e79f
#
_entry.id   fb925f4c36f37a8fba3a2d64c277e79f
#
_cell.length_a   1.000
_cell.length_b   1.000
_cell.length_c   1.000
_cell.angle_alpha   90.00
_cell.angle_beta   90.00
_cell.angle_gamma   90.00
#
_symmetry.space_group_name_H-M   'P 1'
#
loop_
_entity.id
_entity.type
_entity.pdbx_description
1 polymer ?
#
loop_
_entity_poly.entity_id
_entity_poly.type
_entity_poly.pdbx_seq_one_letter_code
_entity_poly.pdbx_strand_id
1 'polypeptide(L)'
;MKLYLVRHGETDWNKVKKIQGQVDIPLNQFGKHLAEETAEGLHDIPFDLCISSPLSRAYETARIILEGRDVPIITDARIGEMAFGEYEGKCCARDHWELPEDFQKFFDDPVGFRPGKGGESFANVRKRTGEFLESL
;
A
#
# COMPACT_ATOMS: atom_id res chain seq x y z
N MET A 1 13.55 -19.53 -2.43
CA MET A 1 12.92 -18.31 -2.95
C MET A 1 13.37 -17.11 -2.10
N LYS A 2 13.70 -15.97 -2.71
CA LYS A 2 13.90 -14.68 -2.02
C LYS A 2 12.69 -13.78 -2.32
N LEU A 3 12.16 -13.13 -1.30
CA LEU A 3 11.04 -12.21 -1.41
C LEU A 3 11.51 -10.79 -1.06
N TYR A 4 11.22 -9.84 -1.95
CA TYR A 4 11.46 -8.41 -1.72
C TYR A 4 10.12 -7.71 -1.58
N LEU A 5 9.95 -6.98 -0.48
CA LEU A 5 8.74 -6.21 -0.22
C LEU A 5 9.06 -4.72 -0.45
N VAL A 6 8.30 -4.11 -1.34
CA VAL A 6 8.44 -2.69 -1.67
C VAL A 6 7.11 -1.99 -1.41
N ARG A 7 7.15 -0.89 -0.68
CA ARG A 7 6.00 -0.01 -0.51
C ARG A 7 5.93 0.95 -1.70
N HIS A 8 4.72 1.31 -2.13
CA HIS A 8 4.51 2.34 -3.15
C HIS A 8 5.12 3.69 -2.76
N GLY A 9 5.45 4.52 -3.77
CA GLY A 9 5.92 5.89 -3.58
C GLY A 9 4.86 6.83 -2.97
N GLU A 10 5.25 8.08 -2.76
CA GLU A 10 4.35 9.08 -2.17
C GLU A 10 3.20 9.46 -3.11
N THR A 11 2.03 9.69 -2.52
CA THR A 11 0.86 10.30 -3.15
C THR A 11 0.55 11.65 -2.51
N ASP A 12 -0.29 12.47 -3.13
CA ASP A 12 -0.73 13.73 -2.52
C ASP A 12 -1.50 13.52 -1.22
N TRP A 13 -2.20 12.40 -1.08
CA TRP A 13 -2.89 12.06 0.16
C TRP A 13 -1.93 11.66 1.28
N ASN A 14 -0.79 11.01 0.97
CA ASN A 14 0.28 10.80 1.96
C ASN A 14 0.81 12.12 2.48
N LYS A 15 1.08 13.08 1.58
CA LYS A 15 1.62 14.38 1.91
C LYS A 15 0.73 15.16 2.89
N VAL A 16 -0.58 15.09 2.71
CA VAL A 16 -1.56 15.77 3.58
C VAL A 16 -2.14 14.86 4.67
N LYS A 17 -1.55 13.68 4.88
CA LYS A 17 -1.93 12.70 5.90
C LYS A 17 -3.41 12.29 5.85
N LYS A 18 -3.95 12.12 4.65
CA LYS A 18 -5.26 11.50 4.42
C LYS A 18 -5.16 9.99 4.33
N ILE A 19 -6.10 9.31 4.93
CA ILE A 19 -6.23 7.85 4.83
C ILE A 19 -6.65 7.48 3.41
N GLN A 20 -5.88 6.63 2.75
CA GLN A 20 -6.12 6.23 1.36
C GLN A 20 -6.94 4.95 1.23
N GLY A 21 -6.53 3.90 1.94
CA GLY A 21 -7.17 2.60 1.86
C GLY A 21 -7.29 2.11 0.42
N GLN A 22 -8.51 1.82 -0.02
CA GLN A 22 -8.82 1.32 -1.35
C GLN A 22 -9.12 2.44 -2.39
N VAL A 23 -9.12 3.71 -1.98
CA VAL A 23 -9.25 4.83 -2.93
C VAL A 23 -8.00 4.85 -3.81
N ASP A 24 -8.21 4.94 -5.12
CA ASP A 24 -7.14 4.85 -6.11
C ASP A 24 -6.49 6.21 -6.37
N ILE A 25 -5.62 6.62 -5.46
CA ILE A 25 -4.83 7.85 -5.56
C ILE A 25 -3.51 7.54 -6.27
N PRO A 26 -3.16 8.27 -7.34
CA PRO A 26 -1.91 8.05 -8.09
C PRO A 26 -0.69 8.53 -7.32
N LEU A 27 0.50 8.11 -7.76
CA LEU A 27 1.76 8.69 -7.33
C LEU A 27 1.81 10.19 -7.68
N ASN A 28 2.37 10.99 -6.78
CA ASN A 28 2.82 12.34 -7.13
C ASN A 28 4.23 12.31 -7.74
N GLN A 29 4.76 13.45 -8.15
CA GLN A 29 6.09 13.53 -8.77
C GLN A 29 7.20 13.05 -7.83
N PHE A 30 7.12 13.37 -6.57
CA PHE A 30 8.08 12.90 -5.59
C PHE A 30 8.01 11.36 -5.42
N GLY A 31 6.82 10.78 -5.41
CA GLY A 31 6.63 9.33 -5.37
C GLY A 31 7.22 8.61 -6.59
N LYS A 32 7.11 9.20 -7.78
CA LYS A 32 7.75 8.68 -9.00
C LYS A 32 9.27 8.71 -8.88
N HIS A 33 9.82 9.84 -8.42
CA HIS A 33 11.26 9.98 -8.20
C HIS A 33 11.80 8.95 -7.19
N LEU A 34 11.10 8.71 -6.08
CA LEU A 34 11.45 7.66 -5.13
C LEU A 34 11.45 6.26 -5.76
N ALA A 35 10.52 5.99 -6.67
CA ALA A 35 10.48 4.72 -7.40
C ALA A 35 11.68 4.58 -8.35
N GLU A 36 12.11 5.67 -9.01
CA GLU A 36 13.31 5.71 -9.85
C GLU A 36 14.58 5.44 -9.02
N GLU A 37 14.74 6.09 -7.86
CA GLU A 37 15.85 5.81 -6.95
C GLU A 37 15.84 4.37 -6.45
N THR A 38 14.65 3.81 -6.18
CA THR A 38 14.51 2.40 -5.81
C THR A 38 14.92 1.48 -6.95
N ALA A 39 14.58 1.84 -8.20
CA ALA A 39 15.00 1.10 -9.38
C ALA A 39 16.53 1.03 -9.50
N GLU A 40 17.24 2.15 -9.26
CA GLU A 40 18.70 2.19 -9.23
C GLU A 40 19.26 1.28 -8.13
N GLY A 41 18.71 1.34 -6.92
CA GLY A 41 19.13 0.49 -5.81
C GLY A 41 18.89 -1.01 -6.00
N LEU A 42 17.94 -1.37 -6.86
CA LEU A 42 17.58 -2.76 -7.18
C LEU A 42 18.10 -3.22 -8.55
N HIS A 43 18.88 -2.40 -9.25
CA HIS A 43 19.29 -2.66 -10.63
C HIS A 43 19.98 -4.01 -10.82
N ASP A 44 20.90 -4.38 -9.93
CA ASP A 44 21.70 -5.60 -10.03
C ASP A 44 21.01 -6.85 -9.45
N ILE A 45 19.82 -6.69 -8.91
CA ILE A 45 19.07 -7.81 -8.33
C ILE A 45 18.21 -8.46 -9.42
N PRO A 46 18.43 -9.73 -9.75
CA PRO A 46 17.57 -10.43 -10.68
C PRO A 46 16.21 -10.75 -10.05
N PHE A 47 15.15 -10.40 -10.75
CA PHE A 47 13.78 -10.77 -10.39
C PHE A 47 13.18 -11.66 -11.46
N ASP A 48 12.46 -12.70 -11.04
CA ASP A 48 11.75 -13.61 -11.94
C ASP A 48 10.30 -13.15 -12.17
N LEU A 49 9.71 -12.48 -11.17
CA LEU A 49 8.32 -12.07 -11.18
C LEU A 49 8.13 -10.89 -10.24
N CYS A 50 7.26 -9.98 -10.62
CA CYS A 50 6.71 -8.94 -9.75
C CYS A 50 5.21 -9.15 -9.55
N ILE A 51 4.76 -9.10 -8.31
CA ILE A 51 3.33 -9.12 -7.98
C ILE A 51 2.99 -7.78 -7.31
N SER A 52 2.01 -7.09 -7.83
CA SER A 52 1.59 -5.78 -7.36
C SER A 52 0.13 -5.78 -6.90
N SER A 53 -0.19 -4.91 -5.96
CA SER A 53 -1.57 -4.48 -5.77
C SER A 53 -2.10 -3.86 -7.07
N PRO A 54 -3.40 -4.02 -7.39
CA PRO A 54 -3.99 -3.38 -8.57
C PRO A 54 -4.14 -1.85 -8.44
N LEU A 55 -3.96 -1.28 -7.24
CA LEU A 55 -4.03 0.16 -7.04
C LEU A 55 -2.91 0.89 -7.81
N SER A 56 -3.27 1.98 -8.49
CA SER A 56 -2.37 2.68 -9.42
C SER A 56 -1.04 3.07 -8.79
N ARG A 57 -1.03 3.57 -7.55
CA ARG A 57 0.18 3.94 -6.83
C ARG A 57 1.17 2.78 -6.65
N ALA A 58 0.66 1.58 -6.42
CA ALA A 58 1.50 0.38 -6.26
C ALA A 58 1.96 -0.15 -7.62
N TYR A 59 1.04 -0.27 -8.56
CA TYR A 59 1.34 -0.77 -9.91
C TYR A 59 2.33 0.15 -10.66
N GLU A 60 2.15 1.47 -10.58
CA GLU A 60 3.06 2.42 -11.20
C GLU A 60 4.45 2.39 -10.55
N THR A 61 4.53 2.24 -9.23
CA THR A 61 5.81 2.03 -8.53
C THR A 61 6.53 0.79 -9.07
N ALA A 62 5.83 -0.33 -9.21
CA ALA A 62 6.40 -1.57 -9.76
C ALA A 62 6.87 -1.38 -11.20
N ARG A 63 6.07 -0.70 -12.03
CA ARG A 63 6.39 -0.41 -13.44
C ARG A 63 7.65 0.44 -13.57
N ILE A 64 7.81 1.48 -12.74
CA ILE A 64 9.00 2.34 -12.74
C ILE A 64 10.24 1.54 -12.32
N ILE A 65 10.13 0.76 -11.23
CA ILE A 65 11.25 -0.05 -10.72
C ILE A 65 11.76 -1.06 -11.77
N LEU A 66 10.86 -1.59 -12.58
CA LEU A 66 11.17 -2.63 -13.57
C LEU A 66 11.29 -2.10 -14.99
N GLU A 67 11.30 -0.79 -15.19
CA GLU A 67 11.43 -0.19 -16.51
C GLU A 67 12.67 -0.70 -17.24
N GLY A 68 12.51 -1.13 -18.49
CA GLY A 68 13.59 -1.69 -19.31
C GLY A 68 14.04 -3.09 -18.93
N ARG A 69 13.37 -3.77 -17.98
CA ARG A 69 13.68 -5.14 -17.55
C ARG A 69 12.60 -6.10 -18.07
N ASP A 70 13.02 -7.29 -18.48
CA ASP A 70 12.13 -8.37 -18.91
C ASP A 70 11.63 -9.17 -17.69
N VAL A 71 10.82 -8.50 -16.85
CA VAL A 71 10.21 -9.08 -15.65
C VAL A 71 8.69 -8.90 -15.73
N PRO A 72 7.90 -9.99 -15.74
CA PRO A 72 6.45 -9.86 -15.78
C PRO A 72 5.91 -9.22 -14.49
N ILE A 73 4.91 -8.35 -14.64
CA ILE A 73 4.17 -7.75 -13.52
C ILE A 73 2.74 -8.30 -13.56
N ILE A 74 2.34 -8.99 -12.52
CA ILE A 74 0.95 -9.44 -12.33
C ILE A 74 0.33 -8.72 -11.15
N THR A 75 -0.99 -8.64 -11.11
CA THR A 75 -1.70 -8.00 -10.00
C THR A 75 -2.43 -9.02 -9.13
N ASP A 76 -2.42 -8.77 -7.82
CA ASP A 76 -3.19 -9.56 -6.86
C ASP A 76 -3.81 -8.64 -5.80
N ALA A 77 -5.13 -8.64 -5.71
CA ALA A 77 -5.86 -7.79 -4.77
C ALA A 77 -5.61 -8.17 -3.30
N ARG A 78 -5.18 -9.41 -3.03
CA ARG A 78 -4.89 -9.88 -1.67
C ARG A 78 -3.75 -9.14 -0.99
N ILE A 79 -2.85 -8.51 -1.76
CA ILE A 79 -1.75 -7.68 -1.25
C ILE A 79 -2.05 -6.18 -1.31
N GLY A 80 -3.29 -5.81 -1.58
CA GLY A 80 -3.73 -4.42 -1.55
C GLY A 80 -3.73 -3.83 -0.14
N GLU A 81 -3.78 -2.50 -0.07
CA GLU A 81 -3.90 -1.78 1.20
C GLU A 81 -5.16 -2.21 1.96
N MET A 82 -5.14 -2.07 3.28
CA MET A 82 -6.30 -2.26 4.14
C MET A 82 -7.43 -1.30 3.72
N ALA A 83 -8.64 -1.81 3.58
CA ALA A 83 -9.80 -0.97 3.36
C ALA A 83 -10.18 -0.24 4.65
N PHE A 84 -10.32 1.08 4.57
CA PHE A 84 -10.76 1.90 5.69
C PHE A 84 -12.21 2.40 5.54
N GLY A 85 -12.86 2.09 4.42
CA GLY A 85 -14.27 2.39 4.19
C GLY A 85 -14.60 3.87 4.38
N GLU A 86 -15.53 4.17 5.26
CA GLU A 86 -16.00 5.54 5.56
C GLU A 86 -14.91 6.49 6.05
N TYR A 87 -13.75 5.99 6.46
CA TYR A 87 -12.63 6.82 6.92
C TYR A 87 -11.67 7.21 5.80
N GLU A 88 -11.82 6.66 4.60
CA GLU A 88 -11.00 7.04 3.45
C GLU A 88 -11.22 8.50 3.07
N GLY A 89 -10.12 9.22 2.83
CA GLY A 89 -10.12 10.66 2.58
C GLY A 89 -10.10 11.54 3.83
N LYS A 90 -10.32 10.99 5.03
CA LYS A 90 -10.23 11.72 6.28
C LYS A 90 -8.78 11.92 6.71
N CYS A 91 -8.50 13.07 7.32
CA CYS A 91 -7.15 13.40 7.80
C CYS A 91 -6.86 12.73 9.15
N CYS A 92 -5.67 12.17 9.28
CA CYS A 92 -5.14 11.59 10.52
C CYS A 92 -3.96 12.40 11.11
N ALA A 93 -3.77 13.65 10.69
CA ALA A 93 -2.78 14.55 11.26
C ALA A 93 -3.18 14.96 12.68
N ARG A 94 -2.21 15.04 13.61
CA ARG A 94 -2.49 15.39 15.01
C ARG A 94 -3.12 16.76 15.19
N ASP A 95 -2.75 17.72 14.36
CA ASP A 95 -3.24 19.10 14.34
C ASP A 95 -4.55 19.27 13.56
N HIS A 96 -4.97 18.25 12.81
CA HIS A 96 -6.20 18.27 12.02
C HIS A 96 -6.83 16.86 11.95
N TRP A 97 -7.25 16.36 13.10
CA TRP A 97 -7.81 15.01 13.22
C TRP A 97 -9.30 14.97 12.86
N GLU A 98 -9.67 14.24 11.83
CA GLU A 98 -11.04 14.11 11.31
C GLU A 98 -11.69 12.75 11.61
N LEU A 99 -10.98 11.86 12.31
CA LEU A 99 -11.43 10.53 12.61
C LEU A 99 -12.07 10.42 14.00
N PRO A 100 -12.92 9.42 14.27
CA PRO A 100 -13.38 9.15 15.63
C PRO A 100 -12.22 8.92 16.60
N GLU A 101 -12.41 9.24 17.87
CA GLU A 101 -11.40 9.04 18.92
C GLU A 101 -10.93 7.57 18.99
N ASP A 102 -11.86 6.63 18.86
CA ASP A 102 -11.57 5.20 18.85
C ASP A 102 -10.65 4.75 17.69
N PHE A 103 -10.54 5.55 16.63
CA PHE A 103 -9.60 5.23 15.54
C PHE A 103 -8.14 5.25 16.01
N GLN A 104 -7.83 5.94 17.11
CA GLN A 104 -6.48 5.92 17.70
C GLN A 104 -6.00 4.49 18.01
N LYS A 105 -6.93 3.57 18.32
CA LYS A 105 -6.62 2.15 18.53
C LYS A 105 -5.95 1.47 17.33
N PHE A 106 -6.16 2.00 16.12
CA PHE A 106 -5.43 1.50 14.94
C PHE A 106 -3.91 1.55 15.14
N PHE A 107 -3.43 2.56 15.86
CA PHE A 107 -2.01 2.76 16.13
C PHE A 107 -1.57 2.14 17.47
N ASP A 108 -2.38 2.28 18.52
CA ASP A 108 -1.99 1.99 19.91
C ASP A 108 -2.45 0.61 20.39
N ASP A 109 -3.60 0.13 19.89
CA ASP A 109 -4.22 -1.14 20.28
C ASP A 109 -4.86 -1.84 19.07
N PRO A 110 -4.04 -2.38 18.14
CA PRO A 110 -4.56 -3.01 16.93
C PRO A 110 -5.54 -4.17 17.19
N VAL A 111 -5.41 -4.84 18.33
CA VAL A 111 -6.33 -5.92 18.74
C VAL A 111 -7.70 -5.37 19.11
N GLY A 112 -7.73 -4.23 19.79
CA GLY A 112 -8.96 -3.51 20.15
C GLY A 112 -9.56 -2.68 19.03
N PHE A 113 -8.84 -2.47 17.93
CA PHE A 113 -9.34 -1.69 16.79
C PHE A 113 -10.57 -2.35 16.15
N ARG A 114 -11.57 -1.54 15.86
CA ARG A 114 -12.77 -1.93 15.11
C ARG A 114 -12.88 -1.07 13.87
N PRO A 115 -13.01 -1.67 12.67
CA PRO A 115 -13.14 -0.91 11.43
C PRO A 115 -14.47 -0.15 11.39
N GLY A 116 -14.46 0.98 10.71
CA GLY A 116 -15.69 1.68 10.34
C GLY A 116 -16.46 0.93 9.25
N LYS A 117 -17.59 1.51 8.84
CA LYS A 117 -18.43 0.93 7.79
C LYS A 117 -17.66 0.79 6.47
N GLY A 118 -17.64 -0.42 5.93
CA GLY A 118 -16.90 -0.74 4.69
C GLY A 118 -15.40 -0.94 4.88
N GLY A 119 -14.89 -0.87 6.12
CA GLY A 119 -13.49 -1.12 6.44
C GLY A 119 -13.20 -2.59 6.72
N GLU A 120 -11.92 -2.95 6.68
CA GLU A 120 -11.39 -4.26 7.06
C GLU A 120 -10.88 -4.26 8.50
N SER A 121 -10.96 -5.42 9.17
CA SER A 121 -10.21 -5.70 10.40
C SER A 121 -8.78 -6.16 10.07
N PHE A 122 -7.87 -6.05 11.04
CA PHE A 122 -6.54 -6.65 10.93
C PHE A 122 -6.60 -8.16 10.70
N ALA A 123 -7.59 -8.85 11.26
CA ALA A 123 -7.80 -10.28 11.04
C ALA A 123 -8.11 -10.59 9.57
N ASN A 124 -8.92 -9.77 8.91
CA ASN A 124 -9.23 -9.93 7.49
C ASN A 124 -8.00 -9.72 6.62
N VAL A 125 -7.23 -8.66 6.90
CA VAL A 125 -5.96 -8.39 6.18
C VAL A 125 -5.00 -9.57 6.35
N ARG A 126 -4.81 -10.05 7.58
CA ARG A 126 -3.95 -11.21 7.87
C ARG A 126 -4.39 -12.47 7.12
N LYS A 127 -5.70 -12.71 7.04
CA LYS A 127 -6.25 -13.87 6.33
C LYS A 127 -5.90 -13.80 4.85
N ARG A 128 -6.28 -12.72 4.15
CA ARG A 128 -6.06 -12.59 2.70
C ARG A 128 -4.58 -12.55 2.30
N THR A 129 -3.74 -11.90 3.12
CA THR A 129 -2.29 -11.89 2.87
C THR A 129 -1.64 -13.24 3.17
N GLY A 130 -2.14 -13.98 4.15
CA GLY A 130 -1.73 -15.36 4.43
C GLY A 130 -2.04 -16.29 3.25
N GLU A 131 -3.27 -16.23 2.73
CA GLU A 131 -3.68 -16.98 1.53
C GLU A 131 -2.83 -16.62 0.31
N PHE A 132 -2.43 -15.36 0.18
CA PHE A 132 -1.48 -14.94 -0.86
C PHE A 132 -0.12 -15.62 -0.68
N LEU A 133 0.47 -15.57 0.52
CA LEU A 133 1.78 -16.17 0.80
C LEU A 133 1.78 -17.69 0.59
N GLU A 134 0.69 -18.37 0.95
CA GLU A 134 0.53 -19.81 0.73
C GLU A 134 0.44 -20.17 -0.77
N SER A 135 0.04 -19.22 -1.60
CA SER A 135 -0.07 -19.43 -3.06
C SER A 135 1.23 -19.21 -3.83
N LEU A 136 2.28 -18.72 -3.18
CA LEU A 136 3.61 -18.54 -3.78
C LEU A 136 4.40 -19.85 -3.82
#